data_6c9a1a7e16961870d97fe91f1a07af08
#
_entry.id   6c9a1a7e16961870d97fe91f1a07af08
#
_cell.length_a   1.000
_cell.length_b   1.000
_cell.length_c   1.000
_cell.angle_alpha   90.00
_cell.angle_beta   90.00
_cell.angle_gamma   90.00
#
_symmetry.space_group_name_H-M   'P 1'
#
loop_
_entity.id
_entity.type
_entity.pdbx_description
1 polymer ?
#
loop_
_entity_poly.entity_id
_entity_poly.type
_entity_poly.pdbx_seq_one_letter_code
_entity_poly.pdbx_strand_id
1 'polypeptide(L)'
;AWLRDPAYADRAERAVHYLADACQDGRYGSTQSTVLALRAIVAYDKARAHSAAAGRVQFVVDGQPVGPAVPFDAKSRGTIELPDAASKLTAGHHRMELRMTDGSPLPFAMAVTYHCGTPASSDRCKVSLETHLASATLSEGDATEADVTVTNRSHAAVPTPVAIVGLPGGLEPRVDQLKELVSAGRIAAYEVRGREVILYWRSLDADQVVRVPLSLTAAVPGTYAGPASRAYLYYGDEDKQWQPGMTVDIAAR
;
A
#
# COMPACT_ATOMS: atom_id res chain seq x y z
N ALA A 1 31.33 8.78 8.60
CA ALA A 1 32.18 9.93 8.95
C ALA A 1 31.41 10.87 9.90
N TRP A 2 30.25 11.40 9.55
CA TRP A 2 29.49 12.40 10.35
C TRP A 2 29.10 11.94 11.75
N LEU A 3 28.84 10.65 11.96
CA LEU A 3 28.42 10.10 13.26
C LEU A 3 29.56 10.14 14.32
N ARG A 4 30.80 10.31 13.92
CA ARG A 4 31.99 10.34 14.82
C ARG A 4 32.49 11.75 15.08
N ASP A 5 31.97 12.76 14.41
CA ASP A 5 32.41 14.15 14.52
C ASP A 5 31.29 14.97 15.19
N PRO A 6 31.52 15.52 16.40
CA PRO A 6 30.55 16.35 17.11
C PRO A 6 30.01 17.53 16.30
N ALA A 7 30.82 18.09 15.39
CA ALA A 7 30.45 19.22 14.56
C ALA A 7 29.26 18.89 13.60
N TYR A 8 29.01 17.61 13.32
CA TYR A 8 27.92 17.16 12.48
C TYR A 8 26.76 16.53 13.27
N ALA A 9 26.76 16.61 14.59
CA ALA A 9 25.74 16.00 15.45
C ALA A 9 24.30 16.37 15.02
N ASP A 10 24.02 17.68 14.94
CA ASP A 10 22.70 18.21 14.58
C ASP A 10 22.30 17.87 13.14
N ARG A 11 23.27 17.78 12.23
CA ARG A 11 23.00 17.39 10.84
C ARG A 11 22.65 15.91 10.73
N ALA A 12 23.34 15.07 11.50
CA ALA A 12 23.06 13.64 11.56
C ALA A 12 21.68 13.37 12.16
N GLU A 13 21.31 14.10 13.21
CA GLU A 13 19.98 14.03 13.83
C GLU A 13 18.88 14.45 12.86
N ARG A 14 18.99 15.60 12.21
CA ARG A 14 18.02 16.03 11.19
C ARG A 14 17.90 15.03 10.04
N ALA A 15 19.00 14.40 9.62
CA ALA A 15 18.97 13.38 8.58
C ALA A 15 18.19 12.13 9.01
N VAL A 16 18.31 11.72 10.27
CA VAL A 16 17.54 10.57 10.81
C VAL A 16 16.07 10.92 10.98
N HIS A 17 15.73 12.13 11.45
CA HIS A 17 14.36 12.61 11.47
C HIS A 17 13.74 12.62 10.08
N TYR A 18 14.46 13.15 9.08
CA TYR A 18 14.01 13.09 7.69
C TYR A 18 13.76 11.65 7.20
N LEU A 19 14.66 10.71 7.56
CA LEU A 19 14.42 9.31 7.23
C LEU A 19 13.22 8.72 7.97
N ALA A 20 12.99 9.10 9.23
CA ALA A 20 11.82 8.64 9.97
C ALA A 20 10.52 9.13 9.31
N ASP A 21 10.47 10.41 8.93
CA ASP A 21 9.31 11.03 8.27
C ASP A 21 9.08 10.47 6.85
N ALA A 22 10.15 10.09 6.16
CA ALA A 22 10.10 9.54 4.81
C ALA A 22 9.75 8.04 4.77
N CYS A 23 9.63 7.38 5.93
CA CYS A 23 9.26 5.97 6.00
C CYS A 23 7.77 5.80 5.71
N GLN A 24 7.44 4.96 4.72
CA GLN A 24 6.07 4.61 4.39
C GLN A 24 5.95 3.09 4.37
N ASP A 25 5.09 2.53 5.23
CA ASP A 25 4.89 1.08 5.39
C ASP A 25 6.20 0.29 5.57
N GLY A 26 7.17 0.87 6.30
CA GLY A 26 8.49 0.28 6.53
C GLY A 26 9.44 0.33 5.33
N ARG A 27 9.13 1.13 4.30
CA ARG A 27 9.92 1.28 3.07
C ARG A 27 10.34 2.72 2.83
N TYR A 28 11.36 2.87 1.98
CA TYR A 28 11.92 4.15 1.54
C TYR A 28 11.99 4.19 0.00
N GLY A 29 10.86 3.88 -0.66
CA GLY A 29 10.79 3.74 -2.10
C GLY A 29 11.41 2.41 -2.59
N SER A 30 12.53 2.43 -3.31
CA SER A 30 13.16 1.21 -3.83
C SER A 30 13.76 0.33 -2.73
N THR A 31 13.98 -0.95 -3.03
CA THR A 31 14.68 -1.88 -2.11
C THR A 31 16.07 -1.38 -1.71
N GLN A 32 16.82 -0.80 -2.66
CA GLN A 32 18.15 -0.25 -2.37
C GLN A 32 18.08 0.96 -1.43
N SER A 33 17.14 1.87 -1.66
CA SER A 33 16.90 3.02 -0.77
C SER A 33 16.53 2.57 0.63
N THR A 34 15.68 1.57 0.75
CA THR A 34 15.26 0.99 2.04
C THR A 34 16.46 0.38 2.79
N VAL A 35 17.30 -0.41 2.11
CA VAL A 35 18.51 -0.98 2.74
C VAL A 35 19.47 0.11 3.21
N LEU A 36 19.69 1.15 2.41
CA LEU A 36 20.59 2.25 2.78
C LEU A 36 20.03 3.08 3.94
N ALA A 37 18.73 3.38 3.95
CA ALA A 37 18.09 4.10 5.03
C ALA A 37 18.15 3.32 6.35
N LEU A 38 17.81 2.03 6.35
CA LEU A 38 17.90 1.18 7.52
C LEU A 38 19.35 1.07 8.05
N ARG A 39 20.33 0.94 7.16
CA ARG A 39 21.75 0.94 7.58
C ARG A 39 22.17 2.26 8.21
N ALA A 40 21.68 3.40 7.70
CA ALA A 40 21.96 4.72 8.27
C ALA A 40 21.33 4.87 9.66
N ILE A 41 20.07 4.47 9.84
CA ILE A 41 19.36 4.50 11.12
C ILE A 41 20.08 3.62 12.15
N VAL A 42 20.39 2.36 11.81
CA VAL A 42 21.12 1.44 12.70
C VAL A 42 22.52 1.97 13.07
N ALA A 43 23.21 2.59 12.12
CA ALA A 43 24.52 3.18 12.39
C ALA A 43 24.41 4.39 13.33
N TYR A 44 23.37 5.21 13.19
CA TYR A 44 23.09 6.33 14.08
C TYR A 44 22.74 5.85 15.48
N ASP A 45 21.84 4.88 15.60
CA ASP A 45 21.45 4.29 16.88
C ASP A 45 22.66 3.74 17.64
N LYS A 46 23.49 2.94 16.97
CA LYS A 46 24.74 2.42 17.57
C LYS A 46 25.73 3.50 18.00
N ALA A 47 25.82 4.60 17.25
CA ALA A 47 26.76 5.69 17.56
C ALA A 47 26.24 6.60 18.70
N ARG A 48 24.92 6.66 18.88
CA ARG A 48 24.23 7.52 19.82
C ARG A 48 23.52 6.74 20.95
N ALA A 49 23.80 5.42 21.08
CA ALA A 49 23.24 4.59 22.14
C ALA A 49 23.62 5.14 23.52
N HIS A 50 22.83 6.10 24.00
CA HIS A 50 22.81 6.51 25.40
C HIS A 50 21.88 5.57 26.18
N SER A 51 22.21 5.29 27.43
CA SER A 51 21.29 4.62 28.32
C SER A 51 20.00 5.43 28.40
N ALA A 52 18.89 4.88 27.95
CA ALA A 52 17.59 5.54 28.07
C ALA A 52 17.28 5.78 29.54
N ALA A 53 16.94 7.00 29.92
CA ALA A 53 16.41 7.26 31.27
C ALA A 53 15.07 6.51 31.40
N ALA A 54 14.81 5.97 32.60
CA ALA A 54 13.56 5.25 32.87
C ALA A 54 12.35 6.18 32.73
N GLY A 55 11.30 5.65 32.14
CA GLY A 55 10.04 6.37 31.93
C GLY A 55 8.87 5.43 31.72
N ARG A 56 7.73 5.98 31.35
CA ARG A 56 6.50 5.25 31.01
C ARG A 56 5.87 5.84 29.76
N VAL A 57 5.33 4.98 28.91
CA VAL A 57 4.54 5.37 27.73
C VAL A 57 3.10 4.93 27.93
N GLN A 58 2.17 5.85 27.71
CA GLN A 58 0.73 5.60 27.75
C GLN A 58 0.14 5.87 26.37
N PHE A 59 -0.56 4.88 25.84
CA PHE A 59 -1.38 5.08 24.64
C PHE A 59 -2.75 5.64 25.02
N VAL A 60 -3.23 6.64 24.31
CA VAL A 60 -4.49 7.35 24.59
C VAL A 60 -5.25 7.50 23.27
N VAL A 61 -6.54 7.16 23.27
CA VAL A 61 -7.46 7.37 22.17
C VAL A 61 -8.62 8.24 22.65
N ASP A 62 -8.88 9.35 21.98
CA ASP A 62 -9.94 10.31 22.31
C ASP A 62 -9.91 10.77 23.77
N GLY A 63 -8.70 10.98 24.30
CA GLY A 63 -8.47 11.39 25.67
C GLY A 63 -8.56 10.28 26.72
N GLN A 64 -8.92 9.05 26.32
CA GLN A 64 -9.04 7.90 27.23
C GLN A 64 -7.81 6.98 27.12
N PRO A 65 -7.21 6.56 28.24
CA PRO A 65 -6.11 5.61 28.23
C PRO A 65 -6.53 4.25 27.66
N VAL A 66 -5.63 3.66 26.84
CA VAL A 66 -5.77 2.31 26.32
C VAL A 66 -4.83 1.39 27.11
N GLY A 67 -5.39 0.64 28.03
CA GLY A 67 -4.62 -0.21 28.93
C GLY A 67 -3.71 0.55 29.91
N PRO A 68 -2.81 -0.14 30.61
CA PRO A 68 -1.87 0.45 31.55
C PRO A 68 -0.71 1.15 30.82
N ALA A 69 -0.09 2.13 31.50
CA ALA A 69 1.17 2.71 31.03
C ALA A 69 2.29 1.68 31.08
N VAL A 70 3.04 1.56 29.99
CA VAL A 70 4.15 0.60 29.83
C VAL A 70 5.44 1.24 30.31
N PRO A 71 6.12 0.69 31.34
CA PRO A 71 7.40 1.20 31.82
C PRO A 71 8.54 0.78 30.88
N PHE A 72 9.57 1.62 30.80
CA PHE A 72 10.85 1.31 30.17
C PHE A 72 12.01 1.87 30.97
N ASP A 73 13.20 1.32 30.79
CA ASP A 73 14.42 1.74 31.45
C ASP A 73 15.66 1.54 30.55
N ALA A 74 16.85 1.83 31.10
CA ALA A 74 18.11 1.66 30.40
C ALA A 74 18.43 0.21 29.99
N LYS A 75 17.75 -0.79 30.55
CA LYS A 75 17.90 -2.21 30.25
C LYS A 75 16.89 -2.69 29.23
N SER A 76 15.83 -1.92 28.97
CA SER A 76 14.82 -2.25 27.97
C SER A 76 15.47 -2.38 26.59
N ARG A 77 15.19 -3.46 25.90
CA ARG A 77 15.70 -3.76 24.56
C ARG A 77 14.53 -4.10 23.64
N GLY A 78 14.69 -3.73 22.37
CA GLY A 78 13.66 -3.97 21.35
C GLY A 78 12.53 -2.96 21.40
N THR A 79 11.44 -3.31 20.76
CA THR A 79 10.24 -2.47 20.65
C THR A 79 9.42 -2.52 21.94
N ILE A 80 8.96 -1.37 22.40
CA ILE A 80 7.98 -1.27 23.48
C ILE A 80 6.60 -1.44 22.81
N GLU A 81 5.97 -2.58 23.06
CA GLU A 81 4.63 -2.85 22.55
C GLU A 81 3.59 -2.21 23.45
N LEU A 82 2.67 -1.47 22.84
CA LEU A 82 1.56 -0.82 23.51
C LEU A 82 0.28 -1.65 23.31
N PRO A 83 -0.71 -1.51 24.22
CA PRO A 83 -1.97 -2.23 24.10
C PRO A 83 -2.70 -1.95 22.79
N ASP A 84 -3.36 -2.96 22.25
CA ASP A 84 -4.20 -2.83 21.07
C ASP A 84 -5.41 -1.93 21.34
N ALA A 85 -5.65 -0.99 20.43
CA ALA A 85 -6.75 -0.04 20.50
C ALA A 85 -7.90 -0.37 19.53
N ALA A 86 -7.84 -1.46 18.79
CA ALA A 86 -8.84 -1.76 17.74
C ALA A 86 -10.27 -1.72 18.26
N SER A 87 -10.53 -2.22 19.49
CA SER A 87 -11.85 -2.19 20.12
C SER A 87 -12.34 -0.79 20.53
N LYS A 88 -11.47 0.23 20.51
CA LYS A 88 -11.78 1.63 20.81
C LYS A 88 -12.00 2.47 19.56
N LEU A 89 -11.57 1.96 18.40
CA LEU A 89 -11.67 2.66 17.12
C LEU A 89 -12.97 2.22 16.41
N THR A 90 -13.93 3.12 16.37
CA THR A 90 -15.16 2.97 15.57
C THR A 90 -14.99 3.69 14.24
N ALA A 91 -15.99 3.60 13.34
CA ALA A 91 -15.94 4.40 12.12
C ALA A 91 -15.99 5.91 12.45
N GLY A 92 -15.05 6.70 11.95
CA GLY A 92 -14.97 8.14 12.19
C GLY A 92 -13.55 8.65 12.38
N HIS A 93 -13.46 9.87 12.90
CA HIS A 93 -12.20 10.50 13.23
C HIS A 93 -11.85 10.22 14.71
N HIS A 94 -10.63 9.77 14.94
CA HIS A 94 -10.11 9.51 16.28
C HIS A 94 -8.81 10.27 16.51
N ARG A 95 -8.63 10.77 17.73
CA ARG A 95 -7.38 11.37 18.15
C ARG A 95 -6.54 10.36 18.92
N MET A 96 -5.41 9.96 18.35
CA MET A 96 -4.45 9.05 18.96
C MET A 96 -3.26 9.83 19.51
N GLU A 97 -2.87 9.57 20.74
CA GLU A 97 -1.77 10.24 21.43
C GLU A 97 -0.87 9.20 22.13
N LEU A 98 0.44 9.42 22.05
CA LEU A 98 1.42 8.76 22.90
C LEU A 98 1.85 9.76 23.98
N ARG A 99 1.52 9.48 25.23
CA ARG A 99 1.94 10.30 26.37
C ARG A 99 3.10 9.63 27.06
N MET A 100 4.22 10.33 27.14
CA MET A 100 5.38 9.86 27.86
C MET A 100 5.52 10.64 29.17
N THR A 101 5.72 9.91 30.28
CA THR A 101 6.04 10.48 31.58
C THR A 101 7.47 10.06 31.91
N ASP A 102 8.32 11.05 32.14
CA ASP A 102 9.75 10.88 32.37
C ASP A 102 10.47 10.13 31.22
N GLY A 103 11.75 9.88 31.37
CA GLY A 103 12.54 9.12 30.44
C GLY A 103 13.13 9.93 29.26
N SER A 104 13.96 9.28 28.48
CA SER A 104 14.55 9.85 27.26
C SER A 104 13.54 9.81 26.12
N PRO A 105 13.56 10.78 25.17
CA PRO A 105 12.75 10.72 23.97
C PRO A 105 12.96 9.42 23.21
N LEU A 106 11.87 8.80 22.78
CA LEU A 106 11.87 7.55 22.01
C LEU A 106 11.25 7.77 20.63
N PRO A 107 11.81 7.21 19.57
CA PRO A 107 11.14 7.16 18.27
C PRO A 107 9.90 6.25 18.39
N PHE A 108 8.85 6.56 17.64
CA PHE A 108 7.70 5.69 17.54
C PHE A 108 7.29 5.46 16.09
N ALA A 109 6.62 4.35 15.87
CA ALA A 109 5.93 4.05 14.62
C ALA A 109 4.51 3.60 14.95
N MET A 110 3.55 3.99 14.12
CA MET A 110 2.17 3.56 14.23
C MET A 110 1.71 3.00 12.90
N ALA A 111 1.17 1.78 12.91
CA ALA A 111 0.52 1.18 11.77
C ALA A 111 -0.96 0.96 12.10
N VAL A 112 -1.83 1.38 11.20
CA VAL A 112 -3.28 1.16 11.31
C VAL A 112 -3.70 0.30 10.12
N THR A 113 -4.23 -0.89 10.42
CA THR A 113 -4.76 -1.81 9.40
C THR A 113 -6.27 -1.86 9.54
N TYR A 114 -6.97 -1.65 8.42
CA TYR A 114 -8.42 -1.69 8.40
C TYR A 114 -8.94 -2.32 7.10
N HIS A 115 -10.17 -2.79 7.12
CA HIS A 115 -10.86 -3.32 5.95
C HIS A 115 -11.89 -2.31 5.44
N CYS A 116 -11.88 -2.06 4.14
CA CYS A 116 -12.87 -1.24 3.46
C CYS A 116 -13.17 -1.82 2.08
N GLY A 117 -14.37 -1.53 1.54
CA GLY A 117 -14.77 -2.00 0.20
C GLY A 117 -13.93 -1.36 -0.91
N THR A 118 -13.76 -0.05 -0.84
CA THR A 118 -12.91 0.72 -1.77
C THR A 118 -12.14 1.76 -0.98
N PRO A 119 -10.80 1.65 -0.89
CA PRO A 119 -9.98 2.66 -0.24
C PRO A 119 -10.03 4.01 -0.97
N ALA A 120 -9.72 5.09 -0.25
CA ALA A 120 -9.61 6.40 -0.86
C ALA A 120 -8.41 6.45 -1.83
N SER A 121 -8.63 7.10 -2.98
CA SER A 121 -7.57 7.34 -3.95
C SER A 121 -6.69 8.51 -3.52
N SER A 122 -5.40 8.45 -3.84
CA SER A 122 -4.47 9.57 -3.65
C SER A 122 -4.54 10.54 -4.82
N ASP A 123 -4.69 11.83 -4.53
CA ASP A 123 -4.63 12.89 -5.55
C ASP A 123 -3.25 13.02 -6.19
N ARG A 124 -2.20 12.48 -5.55
CA ARG A 124 -0.83 12.47 -6.05
C ARG A 124 -0.55 11.31 -7.01
N CYS A 125 -1.47 10.35 -7.13
CA CYS A 125 -1.31 9.23 -8.05
C CYS A 125 -1.23 9.74 -9.48
N LYS A 126 -0.16 9.39 -10.19
CA LYS A 126 0.10 9.83 -11.56
C LYS A 126 -0.65 9.02 -12.62
N VAL A 127 -1.24 7.91 -12.24
CA VAL A 127 -2.03 7.06 -13.15
C VAL A 127 -3.45 6.92 -12.66
N SER A 128 -4.42 6.82 -13.58
CA SER A 128 -5.79 6.45 -13.26
C SER A 128 -6.14 5.09 -13.84
N LEU A 129 -7.14 4.46 -13.24
CA LEU A 129 -7.68 3.18 -13.65
C LEU A 129 -9.20 3.28 -13.77
N GLU A 130 -9.73 2.78 -14.87
CA GLU A 130 -11.15 2.54 -15.04
C GLU A 130 -11.34 1.07 -15.43
N THR A 131 -12.32 0.41 -14.82
CA THR A 131 -12.67 -0.97 -15.13
C THR A 131 -14.17 -1.07 -15.36
N HIS A 132 -14.56 -1.72 -16.43
CA HIS A 132 -15.95 -1.93 -16.79
C HIS A 132 -16.15 -3.34 -17.33
N LEU A 133 -17.20 -4.04 -16.87
CA LEU A 133 -17.60 -5.34 -17.39
C LEU A 133 -18.60 -5.14 -18.52
N ALA A 134 -18.35 -5.70 -19.69
CA ALA A 134 -19.19 -5.55 -20.89
C ALA A 134 -20.62 -6.08 -20.65
N SER A 135 -20.75 -7.16 -19.88
CA SER A 135 -22.05 -7.67 -19.40
C SER A 135 -21.96 -8.10 -17.95
N ALA A 136 -22.86 -7.57 -17.13
CA ALA A 136 -22.98 -7.93 -15.71
C ALA A 136 -24.01 -9.07 -15.48
N THR A 137 -24.69 -9.56 -16.52
CA THR A 137 -25.63 -10.69 -16.45
C THR A 137 -25.22 -11.72 -17.48
N LEU A 138 -24.92 -12.93 -17.03
CA LEU A 138 -24.36 -14.02 -17.83
C LEU A 138 -25.04 -15.35 -17.47
N SER A 139 -24.88 -16.33 -18.36
CA SER A 139 -25.15 -17.75 -18.04
C SER A 139 -23.82 -18.49 -17.90
N GLU A 140 -23.83 -19.58 -17.17
CA GLU A 140 -22.66 -20.47 -17.05
C GLU A 140 -22.12 -20.87 -18.42
N GLY A 141 -20.82 -20.75 -18.63
CA GLY A 141 -20.13 -20.96 -19.90
C GLY A 141 -20.08 -19.77 -20.84
N ASP A 142 -20.81 -18.67 -20.56
CA ASP A 142 -20.75 -17.48 -21.39
C ASP A 142 -19.37 -16.78 -21.27
N ALA A 143 -18.97 -16.15 -22.38
CA ALA A 143 -17.79 -15.28 -22.39
C ALA A 143 -18.23 -13.82 -22.21
N THR A 144 -17.42 -13.05 -21.48
CA THR A 144 -17.56 -11.61 -21.36
C THR A 144 -16.19 -10.95 -21.41
N GLU A 145 -16.14 -9.64 -21.40
CA GLU A 145 -14.91 -8.85 -21.42
C GLU A 145 -14.94 -7.80 -20.32
N ALA A 146 -13.83 -7.65 -19.61
CA ALA A 146 -13.61 -6.50 -18.74
C ALA A 146 -12.70 -5.51 -19.48
N ASP A 147 -13.24 -4.33 -19.80
CA ASP A 147 -12.46 -3.22 -20.33
C ASP A 147 -11.65 -2.57 -19.20
N VAL A 148 -10.33 -2.58 -19.35
CA VAL A 148 -9.39 -1.96 -18.43
C VAL A 148 -8.74 -0.78 -19.14
N THR A 149 -8.97 0.43 -18.63
CA THR A 149 -8.34 1.66 -19.15
C THR A 149 -7.39 2.22 -18.11
N VAL A 150 -6.11 2.34 -18.47
CA VAL A 150 -5.07 2.98 -17.65
C VAL A 150 -4.62 4.25 -18.34
N THR A 151 -4.62 5.37 -17.62
CA THR A 151 -4.22 6.68 -18.14
C THR A 151 -3.07 7.26 -17.32
N ASN A 152 -2.00 7.69 -17.97
CA ASN A 152 -1.03 8.57 -17.36
C ASN A 152 -1.62 9.97 -17.26
N ARG A 153 -1.83 10.46 -16.03
CA ARG A 153 -2.43 11.77 -15.74
C ARG A 153 -1.40 12.90 -15.68
N SER A 154 -0.14 12.60 -15.93
CA SER A 154 0.95 13.59 -15.87
C SER A 154 1.42 13.96 -17.28
N HIS A 155 1.92 15.20 -17.42
CA HIS A 155 2.50 15.71 -18.67
C HIS A 155 3.94 15.24 -18.91
N ALA A 156 4.33 14.12 -18.32
CA ALA A 156 5.63 13.49 -18.49
C ALA A 156 5.47 11.97 -18.53
N ALA A 157 6.39 11.27 -19.16
CA ALA A 157 6.41 9.81 -19.12
C ALA A 157 6.58 9.31 -17.68
N VAL A 158 5.85 8.23 -17.32
CA VAL A 158 5.93 7.59 -16.00
C VAL A 158 6.49 6.18 -16.13
N PRO A 159 7.45 5.78 -15.28
CA PRO A 159 8.03 4.45 -15.30
C PRO A 159 7.16 3.45 -14.55
N THR A 160 7.19 2.21 -14.99
CA THR A 160 6.66 1.03 -14.27
C THR A 160 5.24 1.16 -13.71
N PRO A 161 4.24 1.57 -14.53
CA PRO A 161 2.85 1.53 -14.09
C PRO A 161 2.38 0.09 -13.85
N VAL A 162 1.54 -0.08 -12.83
CA VAL A 162 0.90 -1.35 -12.47
C VAL A 162 -0.60 -1.12 -12.35
N ALA A 163 -1.40 -2.01 -12.92
CA ALA A 163 -2.83 -2.08 -12.66
C ALA A 163 -3.16 -3.45 -12.08
N ILE A 164 -3.90 -3.47 -10.99
CA ILE A 164 -4.41 -4.68 -10.36
C ILE A 164 -5.91 -4.67 -10.50
N VAL A 165 -6.42 -5.55 -11.34
CA VAL A 165 -7.84 -5.65 -11.67
C VAL A 165 -8.49 -6.74 -10.83
N GLY A 166 -9.43 -6.33 -9.98
CA GLY A 166 -10.22 -7.25 -9.17
C GLY A 166 -11.33 -7.91 -10.00
N LEU A 167 -11.36 -9.22 -10.01
CA LEU A 167 -12.38 -9.99 -10.72
C LEU A 167 -13.48 -10.47 -9.75
N PRO A 168 -14.76 -10.36 -10.14
CA PRO A 168 -15.84 -11.02 -9.42
C PRO A 168 -15.61 -12.53 -9.32
N GLY A 169 -16.04 -13.14 -8.22
CA GLY A 169 -16.08 -14.59 -8.11
C GLY A 169 -16.95 -15.17 -9.24
N GLY A 170 -16.68 -16.40 -9.62
CA GLY A 170 -17.38 -17.05 -10.73
C GLY A 170 -16.90 -16.67 -12.13
N LEU A 171 -16.08 -15.61 -12.29
CA LEU A 171 -15.40 -15.26 -13.53
C LEU A 171 -13.95 -15.74 -13.53
N GLU A 172 -13.52 -16.38 -14.62
CA GLU A 172 -12.15 -16.83 -14.82
C GLU A 172 -11.49 -16.12 -16.00
N PRO A 173 -10.26 -15.56 -15.83
CA PRO A 173 -9.54 -14.91 -16.92
C PRO A 173 -8.98 -15.94 -17.92
N ARG A 174 -9.07 -15.63 -19.19
CA ARG A 174 -8.48 -16.45 -20.26
C ARG A 174 -6.98 -16.21 -20.35
N VAL A 175 -6.21 -17.14 -19.78
CA VAL A 175 -4.73 -17.05 -19.71
C VAL A 175 -4.08 -16.95 -21.10
N ASP A 176 -4.65 -17.58 -22.10
CA ASP A 176 -4.10 -17.52 -23.47
C ASP A 176 -4.17 -16.11 -24.05
N GLN A 177 -5.29 -15.41 -23.85
CA GLN A 177 -5.42 -14.01 -24.24
C GLN A 177 -4.43 -13.10 -23.50
N LEU A 178 -4.14 -13.36 -22.22
CA LEU A 178 -3.11 -12.61 -21.49
C LEU A 178 -1.70 -12.80 -22.08
N LYS A 179 -1.36 -14.02 -22.56
CA LYS A 179 -0.11 -14.27 -23.29
C LYS A 179 -0.06 -13.53 -24.62
N GLU A 180 -1.17 -13.47 -25.33
CA GLU A 180 -1.29 -12.72 -26.59
C GLU A 180 -1.08 -11.21 -26.36
N LEU A 181 -1.63 -10.63 -25.29
CA LEU A 181 -1.42 -9.23 -24.92
C LEU A 181 0.06 -8.91 -24.67
N VAL A 182 0.81 -9.81 -24.02
CA VAL A 182 2.26 -9.68 -23.84
C VAL A 182 2.99 -9.79 -25.18
N SER A 183 2.66 -10.79 -26.00
CA SER A 183 3.30 -11.01 -27.30
C SER A 183 3.07 -9.86 -28.27
N ALA A 184 1.90 -9.23 -28.19
CA ALA A 184 1.54 -8.04 -28.96
C ALA A 184 2.11 -6.73 -28.39
N GLY A 185 2.85 -6.78 -27.27
CA GLY A 185 3.43 -5.60 -26.61
C GLY A 185 2.41 -4.65 -26.00
N ARG A 186 1.15 -5.09 -25.79
CA ARG A 186 0.09 -4.29 -25.16
C ARG A 186 0.33 -4.11 -23.65
N ILE A 187 0.94 -5.11 -23.03
CA ILE A 187 1.44 -5.12 -21.66
C ILE A 187 2.86 -5.71 -21.64
N ALA A 188 3.66 -5.37 -20.63
CA ALA A 188 5.01 -5.92 -20.50
C ALA A 188 5.01 -7.31 -19.84
N ALA A 189 4.11 -7.52 -18.88
CA ALA A 189 3.93 -8.78 -18.15
C ALA A 189 2.56 -8.80 -17.48
N TYR A 190 2.15 -9.99 -17.01
CA TYR A 190 0.98 -10.17 -16.18
C TYR A 190 1.21 -11.21 -15.09
N GLU A 191 0.38 -11.16 -14.04
CA GLU A 191 0.22 -12.23 -13.06
C GLU A 191 -1.27 -12.44 -12.78
N VAL A 192 -1.65 -13.67 -12.43
CA VAL A 192 -2.99 -13.99 -11.92
C VAL A 192 -2.83 -14.50 -10.49
N ARG A 193 -3.43 -13.81 -9.53
CA ARG A 193 -3.35 -14.14 -8.10
C ARG A 193 -4.75 -14.16 -7.49
N GLY A 194 -5.26 -15.35 -7.24
CA GLY A 194 -6.62 -15.50 -6.71
C GLY A 194 -7.65 -14.82 -7.63
N ARG A 195 -8.30 -13.78 -7.14
CA ARG A 195 -9.29 -12.98 -7.89
C ARG A 195 -8.73 -11.67 -8.42
N GLU A 196 -7.45 -11.58 -8.71
CA GLU A 196 -6.81 -10.39 -9.25
C GLU A 196 -5.98 -10.73 -10.48
N VAL A 197 -6.09 -9.91 -11.52
CA VAL A 197 -5.19 -9.89 -12.67
C VAL A 197 -4.31 -8.66 -12.53
N ILE A 198 -3.00 -8.87 -12.48
CA ILE A 198 -2.00 -7.80 -12.35
C ILE A 198 -1.38 -7.57 -13.72
N LEU A 199 -1.44 -6.35 -14.20
CA LEU A 199 -0.90 -5.92 -15.48
C LEU A 199 0.25 -4.96 -15.25
N TYR A 200 1.34 -5.16 -16.01
CA TYR A 200 2.56 -4.36 -15.88
C TYR A 200 2.90 -3.69 -17.21
N TRP A 201 3.36 -2.44 -17.14
CA TRP A 201 3.96 -1.70 -18.26
C TRP A 201 5.37 -1.25 -17.88
N ARG A 202 6.26 -1.10 -18.87
CA ARG A 202 7.59 -0.53 -18.65
C ARG A 202 7.53 0.97 -18.43
N SER A 203 6.71 1.64 -19.22
CA SER A 203 6.44 3.08 -19.12
C SER A 203 5.11 3.39 -19.80
N LEU A 204 4.53 4.53 -19.46
CA LEU A 204 3.48 5.21 -20.22
C LEU A 204 3.96 6.61 -20.55
N ASP A 205 3.80 7.02 -21.82
CA ASP A 205 4.13 8.38 -22.24
C ASP A 205 3.21 9.42 -21.59
N ALA A 206 3.56 10.70 -21.70
CA ALA A 206 2.75 11.80 -21.21
C ALA A 206 1.32 11.70 -21.75
N ASP A 207 0.33 11.82 -20.88
CA ASP A 207 -1.10 11.79 -21.18
C ASP A 207 -1.58 10.51 -21.92
N GLN A 208 -0.74 9.48 -21.97
CA GLN A 208 -1.05 8.23 -22.70
C GLN A 208 -2.21 7.49 -22.03
N VAL A 209 -3.14 7.02 -22.87
CA VAL A 209 -4.25 6.14 -22.51
C VAL A 209 -4.02 4.76 -23.11
N VAL A 210 -4.02 3.74 -22.28
CA VAL A 210 -3.92 2.33 -22.71
C VAL A 210 -5.21 1.62 -22.36
N ARG A 211 -5.80 0.94 -23.32
CA ARG A 211 -6.98 0.10 -23.13
C ARG A 211 -6.60 -1.36 -23.32
N VAL A 212 -6.93 -2.18 -22.34
CA VAL A 212 -6.65 -3.62 -22.34
C VAL A 212 -7.96 -4.37 -22.10
N PRO A 213 -8.49 -5.04 -23.11
CA PRO A 213 -9.63 -5.94 -22.91
C PRO A 213 -9.13 -7.21 -22.19
N LEU A 214 -9.85 -7.64 -21.16
CA LEU A 214 -9.61 -8.90 -20.45
C LEU A 214 -10.76 -9.85 -20.74
N SER A 215 -10.51 -10.89 -21.52
CA SER A 215 -11.51 -11.92 -21.80
C SER A 215 -11.72 -12.81 -20.57
N LEU A 216 -12.97 -12.98 -20.18
CA LEU A 216 -13.40 -13.71 -18.99
C LEU A 216 -14.44 -14.75 -19.39
N THR A 217 -14.51 -15.86 -18.65
CA THR A 217 -15.52 -16.90 -18.81
C THR A 217 -16.33 -17.02 -17.50
N ALA A 218 -17.63 -17.07 -17.60
CA ALA A 218 -18.53 -17.34 -16.49
C ALA A 218 -18.45 -18.82 -16.12
N ALA A 219 -17.73 -19.16 -15.05
CA ALA A 219 -17.40 -20.53 -14.67
C ALA A 219 -18.32 -21.09 -13.59
N VAL A 220 -18.80 -20.25 -12.67
CA VAL A 220 -19.60 -20.69 -11.52
C VAL A 220 -20.83 -19.81 -11.36
N PRO A 221 -22.05 -20.40 -11.34
CA PRO A 221 -23.30 -19.66 -11.12
C PRO A 221 -23.36 -18.99 -9.76
N GLY A 222 -23.96 -17.79 -9.70
CA GLY A 222 -24.13 -17.00 -8.47
C GLY A 222 -24.03 -15.51 -8.70
N THR A 223 -24.29 -14.73 -7.65
CA THR A 223 -24.12 -13.27 -7.63
C THR A 223 -22.81 -12.93 -6.92
N TYR A 224 -21.94 -12.20 -7.60
CA TYR A 224 -20.59 -11.94 -7.11
C TYR A 224 -20.21 -10.47 -7.16
N ALA A 225 -19.49 -10.01 -6.13
CA ALA A 225 -18.77 -8.77 -6.14
C ALA A 225 -17.27 -9.05 -6.12
N GLY A 226 -16.52 -8.39 -6.99
CA GLY A 226 -15.06 -8.44 -7.04
C GLY A 226 -14.40 -7.54 -6.00
N PRO A 227 -13.12 -7.75 -5.71
CA PRO A 227 -12.35 -6.79 -4.93
C PRO A 227 -12.15 -5.49 -5.72
N ALA A 228 -11.88 -4.38 -5.00
CA ALA A 228 -11.55 -3.11 -5.62
C ALA A 228 -10.29 -3.22 -6.49
N SER A 229 -10.35 -2.63 -7.68
CA SER A 229 -9.21 -2.53 -8.59
C SER A 229 -8.35 -1.32 -8.23
N ARG A 230 -7.06 -1.32 -8.61
CA ARG A 230 -6.14 -0.23 -8.30
C ARG A 230 -5.04 -0.07 -9.34
N ALA A 231 -4.55 1.16 -9.52
CA ALA A 231 -3.35 1.44 -10.30
C ALA A 231 -2.40 2.34 -9.53
N TYR A 232 -1.11 2.18 -9.79
CA TYR A 232 -0.03 2.93 -9.14
C TYR A 232 1.29 2.75 -9.91
N LEU A 233 2.33 3.50 -9.53
CA LEU A 233 3.68 3.27 -10.01
C LEU A 233 4.39 2.28 -9.07
N TYR A 234 5.06 1.26 -9.61
CA TYR A 234 5.66 0.17 -8.83
C TYR A 234 6.57 0.63 -7.68
N TYR A 235 7.29 1.73 -7.86
CA TYR A 235 8.16 2.34 -6.84
C TYR A 235 7.52 3.52 -6.10
N GLY A 236 6.22 3.74 -6.25
CA GLY A 236 5.41 4.77 -5.62
C GLY A 236 4.07 4.20 -5.21
N ASP A 237 4.10 3.03 -4.56
CA ASP A 237 2.91 2.26 -4.19
C ASP A 237 2.12 2.87 -3.01
N GLU A 238 2.62 3.91 -2.39
CA GLU A 238 1.91 4.75 -1.44
C GLU A 238 0.80 5.58 -2.10
N ASP A 239 0.98 5.99 -3.36
CA ASP A 239 0.01 6.77 -4.11
C ASP A 239 -0.76 5.86 -5.07
N LYS A 240 -1.92 5.37 -4.64
CA LYS A 240 -2.80 4.49 -5.42
C LYS A 240 -4.07 5.21 -5.86
N GLN A 241 -4.52 4.89 -7.05
CA GLN A 241 -5.86 5.21 -7.50
C GLN A 241 -6.70 3.93 -7.47
N TRP A 242 -7.85 4.01 -6.80
CA TRP A 242 -8.75 2.90 -6.59
C TRP A 242 -10.01 3.03 -7.41
N GLN A 243 -10.56 1.89 -7.82
CA GLN A 243 -11.82 1.74 -8.51
C GLN A 243 -12.67 0.69 -7.78
N PRO A 244 -13.96 0.93 -7.57
CA PRO A 244 -14.86 -0.07 -6.97
C PRO A 244 -14.79 -1.42 -7.70
N GLY A 245 -15.03 -2.48 -6.95
CA GLY A 245 -15.09 -3.82 -7.53
C GLY A 245 -16.27 -3.97 -8.51
N MET A 246 -16.04 -4.70 -9.59
CA MET A 246 -17.09 -5.08 -10.54
C MET A 246 -18.05 -6.10 -9.91
N THR A 247 -19.28 -6.13 -10.37
CA THR A 247 -20.31 -7.10 -9.96
C THR A 247 -20.81 -7.90 -11.15
N VAL A 248 -21.22 -9.15 -10.93
CA VAL A 248 -21.80 -10.02 -11.96
C VAL A 248 -22.83 -10.98 -11.36
N ASP A 249 -23.89 -11.24 -12.12
CA ASP A 249 -24.89 -12.28 -11.88
C ASP A 249 -24.73 -13.37 -12.94
N ILE A 250 -24.47 -14.61 -12.52
CA ILE A 250 -24.27 -15.75 -13.40
C ILE A 250 -25.39 -16.76 -13.12
N ALA A 251 -26.27 -16.97 -14.10
CA ALA A 251 -27.33 -17.98 -14.03
C ALA A 251 -26.75 -19.37 -14.31
N ALA A 252 -27.25 -20.39 -13.63
CA ALA A 252 -26.96 -21.78 -13.99
C ALA A 252 -27.58 -22.10 -15.38
N ARG A 253 -26.91 -22.94 -16.12
CA ARG A 253 -27.33 -23.37 -17.47
C ARG A 253 -28.22 -24.60 -17.40
#